data_fb6331c803a4a935d159a0d3f98eafe2
#
_entry.id   fb6331c803a4a935d159a0d3f98eafe2
#
_cell.length_a   1.000
_cell.length_b   1.000
_cell.length_c   1.000
_cell.angle_alpha   90.00
_cell.angle_beta   90.00
_cell.angle_gamma   90.00
#
_symmetry.space_group_name_H-M   'P 1'
#
loop_
_entity.id
_entity.type
_entity.pdbx_description
1 polymer ?
#
loop_
_entity_poly.entity_id
_entity_poly.type
_entity_poly.pdbx_seq_one_letter_code
_entity_poly.pdbx_strand_id
1 'polypeptide(L)'
;MPRRSATADLPVARLPDGVGQLALDRLFPPEDPFIADPVGWFHDKLGHHLWSKQVEILESVRDNRMTAVKSCHGPGKSFTGSGVIGWYMDVHALGTAFAVTTAPSWPQVQAILWREIRRRHREGDLRGRITLDCQWHMGDAGTKRADQSEELIAMGRKPADYDEDTFQGIHSRYFLAVLDEACGIPLSLWTSVLALVTNENARVLALGNPDDPNSHFAKICKPGSGWNVIPISVWETPNFTGNYDCAVCGQYMGDDVLESLVSKIWVETARQEWGEGSPTWTAKVEGEFPDVSDEYLISPALIQFCWERDLPGLGIGRYGVDIARYGVDHSVIYRNRDGVIRLTERWSKADTMTSAGKIRLWLTSHGNNTPPATIDIIGVGAGVYDRLREQRLNVAPHQGSQAAANPAKFKNRRSEVWWTFRELMEAGLIDLDPHDETLAAQLGSVKWNVDSAGRIYVETKEDMRERGLPSPDHADAAILSTVSAVSVLDMRGVSSTATLTGDLLTKKM
;
A
#
# COMPACT_ATOMS: atom_id res chain seq x y z
N MET A 1 21.53 67.84 -52.97
CA MET A 1 22.49 66.69 -53.15
C MET A 1 22.35 65.76 -51.98
N PRO A 2 21.81 64.55 -52.15
CA PRO A 2 21.71 63.59 -51.07
C PRO A 2 22.99 62.78 -50.93
N ARG A 3 23.48 62.63 -49.70
CA ARG A 3 24.63 61.78 -49.37
C ARG A 3 24.26 60.29 -49.52
N ARG A 4 24.99 59.58 -50.35
CA ARG A 4 24.95 58.12 -50.46
C ARG A 4 25.63 57.51 -49.21
N SER A 5 24.87 56.71 -48.45
CA SER A 5 25.43 55.83 -47.42
C SER A 5 26.06 54.63 -48.08
N ALA A 6 27.38 54.45 -47.97
CA ALA A 6 28.04 53.24 -48.33
C ALA A 6 27.78 52.17 -47.25
N THR A 7 26.96 51.23 -47.55
CA THR A 7 26.96 49.94 -46.81
C THR A 7 28.18 49.16 -47.22
N ALA A 8 29.12 49.01 -46.30
CA ALA A 8 30.25 48.14 -46.49
C ALA A 8 29.75 46.68 -46.46
N ASP A 9 29.85 46.00 -47.59
CA ASP A 9 29.69 44.55 -47.65
C ASP A 9 30.84 43.90 -46.84
N LEU A 10 30.50 43.46 -45.62
CA LEU A 10 31.42 42.59 -44.89
C LEU A 10 31.43 41.22 -45.58
N PRO A 11 32.63 40.64 -45.84
CA PRO A 11 32.72 39.32 -46.47
C PRO A 11 32.09 38.28 -45.52
N VAL A 12 31.01 37.67 -45.95
CA VAL A 12 30.43 36.50 -45.25
C VAL A 12 31.44 35.36 -45.42
N ALA A 13 32.20 35.09 -44.37
CA ALA A 13 33.10 33.95 -44.33
C ALA A 13 32.22 32.70 -44.48
N ARG A 14 32.36 31.99 -45.61
CA ARG A 14 31.78 30.66 -45.80
C ARG A 14 32.48 29.71 -44.84
N LEU A 15 31.79 29.26 -43.81
CA LEU A 15 32.25 28.17 -42.97
C LEU A 15 32.39 26.90 -43.84
N PRO A 16 33.41 26.05 -43.61
CA PRO A 16 33.53 24.77 -44.31
C PRO A 16 32.23 23.94 -44.20
N ASP A 17 31.89 23.20 -45.23
CA ASP A 17 30.72 22.35 -45.23
C ASP A 17 30.74 21.40 -44.02
N GLY A 18 29.66 21.43 -43.21
CA GLY A 18 29.54 20.66 -41.97
C GLY A 18 29.84 21.43 -40.67
N VAL A 19 30.65 22.50 -40.68
CA VAL A 19 30.98 23.28 -39.46
C VAL A 19 29.75 24.07 -38.99
N GLY A 20 28.95 24.58 -39.92
CA GLY A 20 27.68 25.24 -39.60
C GLY A 20 26.66 24.32 -38.95
N GLN A 21 26.55 23.09 -39.43
CA GLN A 21 25.65 22.07 -38.86
C GLN A 21 26.13 21.65 -37.46
N LEU A 22 27.43 21.39 -37.27
CA LEU A 22 28.01 21.09 -35.95
C LEU A 22 27.81 22.22 -34.93
N ALA A 23 27.86 23.49 -35.38
CA ALA A 23 27.61 24.63 -34.53
C ALA A 23 26.10 24.75 -34.20
N LEU A 24 25.21 24.48 -35.17
CA LEU A 24 23.78 24.44 -34.94
C LEU A 24 23.40 23.28 -34.02
N ASP A 25 23.93 22.09 -34.21
CA ASP A 25 23.68 20.91 -33.38
C ASP A 25 24.20 21.09 -31.93
N ARG A 26 25.24 21.94 -31.74
CA ARG A 26 25.71 22.33 -30.39
C ARG A 26 24.80 23.38 -29.72
N LEU A 27 24.27 24.34 -30.51
CA LEU A 27 23.38 25.41 -30.01
C LEU A 27 21.94 24.90 -29.85
N PHE A 28 21.54 24.00 -30.71
CA PHE A 28 20.21 23.38 -30.76
C PHE A 28 20.41 21.87 -30.95
N PRO A 29 20.80 21.15 -29.90
CA PRO A 29 20.95 19.70 -30.00
C PRO A 29 19.64 19.09 -30.48
N PRO A 30 19.66 18.12 -31.41
CA PRO A 30 18.48 17.42 -31.84
C PRO A 30 17.80 16.82 -30.61
N GLU A 31 16.47 16.90 -30.57
CA GLU A 31 15.69 16.25 -29.51
C GLU A 31 15.97 14.74 -29.52
N ASP A 32 16.11 14.17 -28.31
CA ASP A 32 16.29 12.73 -28.16
C ASP A 32 15.08 12.01 -28.79
N PRO A 33 15.28 11.08 -29.74
CA PRO A 33 14.18 10.37 -30.40
C PRO A 33 13.27 9.64 -29.43
N PHE A 34 13.79 9.23 -28.29
CA PHE A 34 13.00 8.57 -27.25
C PHE A 34 12.10 9.50 -26.44
N ILE A 35 12.17 10.83 -26.61
CA ILE A 35 11.15 11.73 -26.03
C ILE A 35 9.75 11.34 -26.52
N ALA A 36 9.63 11.03 -27.80
CA ALA A 36 8.37 10.61 -28.42
C ALA A 36 8.12 9.09 -28.31
N ASP A 37 9.10 8.32 -27.89
CA ASP A 37 9.03 6.85 -27.85
C ASP A 37 9.54 6.27 -26.51
N PRO A 38 8.77 6.42 -25.41
CA PRO A 38 9.10 5.82 -24.15
C PRO A 38 9.14 4.28 -24.19
N VAL A 39 8.37 3.69 -25.07
CA VAL A 39 8.28 2.22 -25.22
C VAL A 39 9.55 1.69 -25.86
N GLY A 40 10.03 2.33 -26.95
CA GLY A 40 11.33 2.03 -27.54
C GLY A 40 12.48 2.26 -26.56
N TRP A 41 12.42 3.28 -25.74
CA TRP A 41 13.45 3.51 -24.70
C TRP A 41 13.55 2.33 -23.72
N PHE A 42 12.42 1.81 -23.22
CA PHE A 42 12.43 0.62 -22.36
C PHE A 42 12.98 -0.62 -23.05
N HIS A 43 12.57 -0.82 -24.30
CA HIS A 43 12.96 -1.98 -25.08
C HIS A 43 14.43 -1.91 -25.50
N ASP A 44 14.86 -0.82 -26.13
CA ASP A 44 16.17 -0.71 -26.77
C ASP A 44 17.29 -0.31 -25.78
N LYS A 45 16.99 0.57 -24.81
CA LYS A 45 17.97 1.03 -23.85
C LYS A 45 18.09 0.16 -22.61
N LEU A 46 16.96 -0.32 -22.07
CA LEU A 46 16.97 -1.21 -20.91
C LEU A 46 16.98 -2.68 -21.26
N GLY A 47 16.66 -3.05 -22.50
CA GLY A 47 16.56 -4.44 -22.92
C GLY A 47 15.36 -5.17 -22.33
N HIS A 48 14.30 -4.45 -21.97
CA HIS A 48 13.13 -5.02 -21.31
C HIS A 48 11.99 -5.32 -22.27
N HIS A 49 11.39 -6.49 -22.12
CA HIS A 49 10.15 -6.87 -22.76
C HIS A 49 8.96 -6.38 -21.95
N LEU A 50 7.99 -5.77 -22.62
CA LEU A 50 6.80 -5.16 -22.00
C LEU A 50 5.53 -5.86 -22.47
N TRP A 51 4.59 -6.05 -21.55
CA TRP A 51 3.25 -6.46 -21.91
C TRP A 51 2.32 -5.26 -22.15
N SER A 52 1.17 -5.49 -22.77
CA SER A 52 0.30 -4.46 -23.33
C SER A 52 -0.05 -3.32 -22.36
N LYS A 53 -0.37 -3.61 -21.09
CA LYS A 53 -0.71 -2.55 -20.13
C LYS A 53 0.49 -1.71 -19.71
N GLN A 54 1.69 -2.25 -19.71
CA GLN A 54 2.91 -1.45 -19.48
C GLN A 54 3.13 -0.48 -20.65
N VAL A 55 2.93 -0.93 -21.88
CA VAL A 55 2.96 -0.07 -23.06
C VAL A 55 1.90 1.03 -22.96
N GLU A 56 0.65 0.68 -22.62
CA GLU A 56 -0.45 1.64 -22.43
C GLU A 56 -0.11 2.71 -21.38
N ILE A 57 0.53 2.34 -20.28
CA ILE A 57 0.97 3.29 -19.25
C ILE A 57 2.01 4.26 -19.79
N LEU A 58 3.03 3.76 -20.50
CA LEU A 58 4.11 4.58 -21.07
C LEU A 58 3.59 5.57 -22.08
N GLU A 59 2.73 5.12 -22.99
CA GLU A 59 2.08 5.98 -23.99
C GLU A 59 1.17 7.00 -23.32
N SER A 60 0.45 6.61 -22.29
CA SER A 60 -0.40 7.52 -21.53
C SER A 60 0.41 8.64 -20.87
N VAL A 61 1.54 8.33 -20.25
CA VAL A 61 2.39 9.37 -19.62
C VAL A 61 3.00 10.31 -20.66
N ARG A 62 3.33 9.83 -21.86
CA ARG A 62 3.76 10.66 -22.98
C ARG A 62 2.64 11.64 -23.42
N ASP A 63 1.43 11.13 -23.60
CA ASP A 63 0.36 11.84 -24.28
C ASP A 63 -0.56 12.63 -23.34
N ASN A 64 -0.67 12.25 -22.08
CA ASN A 64 -1.57 12.85 -21.11
C ASN A 64 -0.80 13.52 -19.97
N ARG A 65 -1.31 14.66 -19.52
CA ARG A 65 -0.75 15.36 -18.34
C ARG A 65 -0.90 14.55 -17.06
N MET A 66 -1.99 13.80 -16.93
CA MET A 66 -2.37 13.09 -15.72
C MET A 66 -2.79 11.66 -16.07
N THR A 67 -2.03 10.68 -15.58
CA THR A 67 -2.30 9.26 -15.75
C THR A 67 -2.50 8.61 -14.39
N ALA A 68 -3.60 7.88 -14.22
CA ALA A 68 -3.89 7.09 -13.02
C ALA A 68 -4.01 5.61 -13.39
N VAL A 69 -3.25 4.76 -12.71
CA VAL A 69 -3.28 3.31 -12.91
C VAL A 69 -3.88 2.67 -11.66
N LYS A 70 -5.15 2.30 -11.74
CA LYS A 70 -5.80 1.48 -10.71
C LYS A 70 -5.63 0.01 -11.08
N SER A 71 -5.03 -0.78 -10.20
CA SER A 71 -4.67 -2.12 -10.62
C SER A 71 -4.75 -3.16 -9.52
N CYS A 72 -4.84 -4.42 -9.93
CA CYS A 72 -4.63 -5.58 -9.08
C CYS A 72 -3.25 -5.57 -8.43
N HIS A 73 -2.98 -6.54 -7.56
CA HIS A 73 -1.65 -6.77 -6.98
C HIS A 73 -0.72 -7.46 -7.98
N GLY A 74 0.55 -7.06 -8.02
CA GLY A 74 1.60 -7.71 -8.81
C GLY A 74 1.56 -7.58 -10.34
N PRO A 75 0.97 -6.51 -10.98
CA PRO A 75 1.01 -6.35 -12.43
C PRO A 75 2.28 -5.66 -12.95
N GLY A 76 3.25 -5.33 -12.07
CA GLY A 76 4.47 -4.64 -12.44
C GLY A 76 4.43 -3.11 -12.31
N LYS A 77 3.58 -2.54 -11.45
CA LYS A 77 3.45 -1.08 -11.22
C LYS A 77 4.78 -0.39 -10.94
N SER A 78 5.48 -0.83 -9.90
CA SER A 78 6.73 -0.18 -9.44
C SER A 78 7.86 -0.34 -10.47
N PHE A 79 7.87 -1.45 -11.22
CA PHE A 79 8.76 -1.64 -12.37
C PHE A 79 8.51 -0.55 -13.42
N THR A 80 7.26 -0.38 -13.86
CA THR A 80 6.89 0.60 -14.88
C THR A 80 7.13 2.02 -14.39
N GLY A 81 6.71 2.35 -13.16
CA GLY A 81 6.91 3.68 -12.57
C GLY A 81 8.38 4.07 -12.43
N SER A 82 9.23 3.13 -12.01
CA SER A 82 10.68 3.36 -11.92
C SER A 82 11.33 3.62 -13.28
N GLY A 83 10.90 2.92 -14.31
CA GLY A 83 11.38 3.11 -15.66
C GLY A 83 10.88 4.42 -16.28
N VAL A 84 9.63 4.83 -16.00
CA VAL A 84 9.11 6.16 -16.41
C VAL A 84 10.01 7.28 -15.89
N ILE A 85 10.47 7.19 -14.63
CA ILE A 85 11.41 8.16 -14.06
C ILE A 85 12.76 8.09 -14.79
N GLY A 86 13.27 6.88 -15.03
CA GLY A 86 14.51 6.67 -15.78
C GLY A 86 14.47 7.30 -17.18
N TRP A 87 13.43 6.96 -17.94
CA TRP A 87 13.17 7.53 -19.26
C TRP A 87 13.12 9.06 -19.23
N TYR A 88 12.26 9.61 -18.35
CA TYR A 88 12.04 11.05 -18.29
C TYR A 88 13.32 11.84 -17.97
N MET A 89 14.17 11.29 -17.08
CA MET A 89 15.43 11.95 -16.72
C MET A 89 16.52 11.75 -17.77
N ASP A 90 16.48 10.69 -18.55
CA ASP A 90 17.50 10.39 -19.56
C ASP A 90 17.29 11.18 -20.85
N VAL A 91 16.04 11.34 -21.31
CA VAL A 91 15.72 11.94 -22.61
C VAL A 91 15.72 13.48 -22.61
N HIS A 92 15.58 14.10 -21.44
CA HIS A 92 15.58 15.56 -21.34
C HIS A 92 16.98 16.11 -21.03
N ALA A 93 17.27 17.29 -21.57
CA ALA A 93 18.53 17.96 -21.34
C ALA A 93 18.68 18.36 -19.86
N LEU A 94 19.94 18.33 -19.37
CA LEU A 94 20.28 18.75 -18.01
C LEU A 94 19.74 20.17 -17.72
N GLY A 95 19.20 20.36 -16.52
CA GLY A 95 18.60 21.63 -16.09
C GLY A 95 17.18 21.90 -16.64
N THR A 96 16.66 21.02 -17.50
CA THR A 96 15.31 21.24 -18.08
C THR A 96 14.23 20.33 -17.49
N ALA A 97 14.61 19.23 -16.85
CA ALA A 97 13.68 18.26 -16.28
C ALA A 97 13.90 18.05 -14.77
N PHE A 98 12.81 17.80 -14.06
CA PHE A 98 12.84 17.44 -12.64
C PHE A 98 11.77 16.41 -12.31
N ALA A 99 12.12 15.39 -11.52
CA ALA A 99 11.16 14.40 -11.05
C ALA A 99 11.02 14.38 -9.52
N VAL A 100 9.77 14.23 -9.06
CA VAL A 100 9.45 14.00 -7.65
C VAL A 100 8.73 12.67 -7.53
N THR A 101 9.12 11.88 -6.53
CA THR A 101 8.43 10.65 -6.19
C THR A 101 7.96 10.65 -4.76
N THR A 102 6.80 10.08 -4.52
CA THR A 102 6.26 9.94 -3.17
C THR A 102 5.43 8.66 -3.02
N ALA A 103 5.25 8.23 -1.77
CA ALA A 103 4.39 7.13 -1.37
C ALA A 103 3.86 7.43 0.06
N PRO A 104 2.89 6.67 0.59
CA PRO A 104 2.34 6.91 1.93
C PRO A 104 3.38 6.88 3.05
N SER A 105 4.45 6.12 2.91
CA SER A 105 5.49 6.01 3.93
C SER A 105 6.91 6.10 3.34
N TRP A 106 7.87 6.56 4.17
CA TRP A 106 9.28 6.64 3.75
C TRP A 106 9.91 5.27 3.39
N PRO A 107 9.62 4.17 4.12
CA PRO A 107 10.09 2.85 3.71
C PRO A 107 9.60 2.44 2.31
N GLN A 108 8.36 2.77 1.93
CA GLN A 108 7.84 2.49 0.59
C GLN A 108 8.60 3.30 -0.48
N VAL A 109 8.86 4.58 -0.24
CA VAL A 109 9.69 5.40 -1.13
C VAL A 109 11.09 4.78 -1.28
N GLN A 110 11.77 4.55 -0.17
CA GLN A 110 13.19 4.16 -0.17
C GLN A 110 13.42 2.71 -0.57
N ALA A 111 12.68 1.77 0.03
CA ALA A 111 12.95 0.35 -0.10
C ALA A 111 12.26 -0.30 -1.31
N ILE A 112 11.19 0.31 -1.85
CA ILE A 112 10.46 -0.22 -2.99
C ILE A 112 10.79 0.59 -4.24
N LEU A 113 10.25 1.80 -4.38
CA LEU A 113 10.35 2.57 -5.61
C LEU A 113 11.80 2.97 -5.94
N TRP A 114 12.56 3.53 -4.98
CA TRP A 114 13.94 3.94 -5.24
C TRP A 114 14.93 2.78 -5.39
N ARG A 115 14.62 1.60 -4.85
CA ARG A 115 15.37 0.38 -5.15
C ARG A 115 15.25 0.05 -6.64
N GLU A 116 14.06 0.12 -7.20
CA GLU A 116 13.82 -0.14 -8.61
C GLU A 116 14.41 0.97 -9.51
N ILE A 117 14.30 2.26 -9.11
CA ILE A 117 14.95 3.36 -9.84
C ILE A 117 16.47 3.14 -9.93
N ARG A 118 17.14 2.77 -8.82
CA ARG A 118 18.57 2.44 -8.82
C ARG A 118 18.89 1.26 -9.72
N ARG A 119 17.98 0.30 -9.81
CA ARG A 119 18.13 -0.86 -10.70
C ARG A 119 18.06 -0.43 -12.16
N ARG A 120 17.03 0.36 -12.55
CA ARG A 120 16.91 0.91 -13.92
C ARG A 120 18.11 1.79 -14.27
N HIS A 121 18.55 2.62 -13.35
CA HIS A 121 19.74 3.48 -13.54
C HIS A 121 20.98 2.65 -13.92
N ARG A 122 21.22 1.53 -13.26
CA ARG A 122 22.36 0.65 -13.56
C ARG A 122 22.18 -0.13 -14.87
N GLU A 123 20.99 -0.64 -15.13
CA GLU A 123 20.67 -1.43 -16.33
C GLU A 123 20.79 -0.59 -17.59
N GLY A 124 20.32 0.65 -17.57
CA GLY A 124 20.39 1.57 -18.70
C GLY A 124 21.72 2.35 -18.80
N ASP A 125 22.66 2.15 -17.89
CA ASP A 125 23.88 2.97 -17.77
C ASP A 125 23.55 4.47 -17.81
N LEU A 126 22.52 4.86 -17.01
CA LEU A 126 21.98 6.22 -17.04
C LEU A 126 22.95 7.21 -16.40
N ARG A 127 22.93 8.45 -16.89
CA ARG A 127 23.83 9.51 -16.44
C ARG A 127 23.62 9.89 -14.98
N GLY A 128 24.69 10.39 -14.35
CA GLY A 128 24.64 10.90 -12.98
C GLY A 128 24.79 9.81 -11.92
N ARG A 129 24.48 10.16 -10.68
CA ARG A 129 24.54 9.26 -9.53
C ARG A 129 23.30 9.35 -8.66
N ILE A 130 22.92 8.24 -8.06
CA ILE A 130 21.81 8.17 -7.11
C ILE A 130 22.37 7.94 -5.70
N THR A 131 21.94 8.77 -4.75
CA THR A 131 22.36 8.70 -3.34
C THR A 131 21.43 7.77 -2.53
N LEU A 132 21.84 7.41 -1.30
CA LEU A 132 21.06 6.51 -0.44
C LEU A 132 19.77 7.18 0.10
N ASP A 133 19.78 8.49 0.20
CA ASP A 133 18.64 9.33 0.62
C ASP A 133 17.69 9.69 -0.50
N CYS A 134 17.66 8.85 -1.55
CA CYS A 134 16.71 8.96 -2.67
C CYS A 134 16.82 10.29 -3.43
N GLN A 135 18.02 10.65 -3.84
CA GLN A 135 18.29 11.80 -4.69
C GLN A 135 19.10 11.37 -5.91
N TRP A 136 18.74 11.89 -7.08
CA TRP A 136 19.49 11.66 -8.31
C TRP A 136 20.14 12.98 -8.74
N HIS A 137 21.45 12.97 -8.79
CA HIS A 137 22.27 14.11 -9.17
C HIS A 137 22.94 13.87 -10.52
N MET A 138 22.99 14.90 -11.35
CA MET A 138 23.62 14.87 -12.66
C MET A 138 24.55 16.07 -12.80
N GLY A 139 25.79 15.83 -13.23
CA GLY A 139 26.76 16.86 -13.57
C GLY A 139 26.92 17.00 -15.08
N ASP A 140 27.45 18.12 -15.53
CA ASP A 140 27.78 18.33 -16.97
C ASP A 140 28.95 17.43 -17.39
N ALA A 141 28.66 16.43 -18.23
CA ALA A 141 29.59 15.37 -18.64
C ALA A 141 30.73 15.81 -19.58
N GLY A 142 31.14 17.08 -19.55
CA GLY A 142 32.14 17.61 -20.46
C GLY A 142 33.30 18.36 -19.84
N THR A 143 33.26 18.73 -18.58
CA THR A 143 34.30 19.57 -17.97
C THR A 143 34.88 18.91 -16.73
N LYS A 144 36.18 18.53 -16.83
CA LYS A 144 36.98 17.99 -15.72
C LYS A 144 37.39 19.08 -14.71
N ARG A 145 36.48 20.00 -14.34
CA ARG A 145 36.74 20.98 -13.28
C ARG A 145 36.12 20.51 -11.99
N ALA A 146 36.90 20.46 -10.93
CA ALA A 146 36.55 20.01 -9.61
C ALA A 146 35.51 20.91 -8.86
N ASP A 147 35.04 21.97 -9.51
CA ASP A 147 34.11 22.99 -8.99
C ASP A 147 32.71 22.94 -9.62
N GLN A 148 32.40 21.90 -10.40
CA GLN A 148 31.08 21.77 -10.99
C GLN A 148 30.08 21.20 -9.99
N SER A 149 29.14 22.03 -9.60
CA SER A 149 27.99 21.67 -8.81
C SER A 149 27.16 20.65 -9.58
N GLU A 150 27.03 19.44 -9.02
CA GLU A 150 26.02 18.49 -9.46
C GLU A 150 24.64 19.09 -9.22
N GLU A 151 23.77 18.99 -10.22
CA GLU A 151 22.39 19.43 -10.13
C GLU A 151 21.53 18.27 -9.63
N LEU A 152 20.66 18.53 -8.67
CA LEU A 152 19.62 17.60 -8.26
C LEU A 152 18.51 17.57 -9.32
N ILE A 153 18.28 16.43 -9.94
CA ILE A 153 17.30 16.26 -11.03
C ILE A 153 16.10 15.42 -10.64
N ALA A 154 16.23 14.56 -9.61
CA ALA A 154 15.08 13.83 -9.08
C ALA A 154 15.24 13.58 -7.58
N MET A 155 14.11 13.54 -6.86
CA MET A 155 14.10 13.24 -5.43
C MET A 155 12.90 12.41 -5.02
N GLY A 156 13.13 11.54 -4.01
CA GLY A 156 12.08 10.93 -3.22
C GLY A 156 11.75 11.78 -2.00
N ARG A 157 10.47 11.95 -1.73
CA ARG A 157 10.00 12.68 -0.55
C ARG A 157 8.96 11.86 0.21
N LYS A 158 9.09 11.84 1.54
CA LYS A 158 7.97 11.56 2.42
C LYS A 158 7.34 12.89 2.80
N PRO A 159 6.00 13.00 2.87
CA PRO A 159 5.40 14.13 3.54
C PRO A 159 5.84 14.09 5.00
N ALA A 160 6.45 15.14 5.49
CA ALA A 160 6.35 15.47 6.90
C ALA A 160 4.89 15.84 7.14
N ASP A 161 4.29 15.33 8.18
CA ASP A 161 2.84 15.27 8.41
C ASP A 161 2.08 16.60 8.31
N TYR A 162 2.71 17.75 8.09
CA TYR A 162 2.09 19.08 8.08
C TYR A 162 2.80 20.15 7.24
N ASP A 163 3.72 19.82 6.33
CA ASP A 163 4.49 20.84 5.63
C ASP A 163 4.03 21.00 4.17
N GLU A 164 2.99 21.83 3.96
CA GLU A 164 2.52 22.23 2.61
C GLU A 164 3.62 22.95 1.81
N ASP A 165 4.63 23.49 2.48
CA ASP A 165 5.74 24.25 1.87
C ASP A 165 6.87 23.36 1.34
N THR A 166 6.85 22.07 1.60
CA THR A 166 7.96 21.12 1.30
C THR A 166 8.32 21.06 -0.19
N PHE A 167 7.39 21.41 -1.07
CA PHE A 167 7.61 21.39 -2.53
C PHE A 167 7.71 22.80 -3.15
N GLN A 168 7.64 23.87 -2.35
CA GLN A 168 7.75 25.23 -2.88
C GLN A 168 9.13 25.49 -3.50
N GLY A 169 9.14 26.15 -4.66
CA GLY A 169 10.36 26.52 -5.36
C GLY A 169 10.89 25.52 -6.38
N ILE A 170 10.24 24.36 -6.57
CA ILE A 170 10.60 23.43 -7.64
C ILE A 170 9.89 23.87 -8.92
N HIS A 171 10.63 24.46 -9.84
CA HIS A 171 10.14 24.82 -11.17
C HIS A 171 11.05 24.20 -12.23
N SER A 172 10.47 23.48 -13.17
CA SER A 172 11.18 22.91 -14.30
C SER A 172 10.32 22.97 -15.56
N ARG A 173 10.95 23.07 -16.73
CA ARG A 173 10.26 23.03 -18.02
C ARG A 173 9.51 21.68 -18.21
N TYR A 174 10.17 20.60 -17.82
CA TYR A 174 9.62 19.24 -17.83
C TYR A 174 9.56 18.73 -16.39
N PHE A 175 8.38 18.62 -15.86
CA PHE A 175 8.17 18.16 -14.49
C PHE A 175 7.45 16.80 -14.49
N LEU A 176 7.93 15.85 -13.71
CA LEU A 176 7.30 14.56 -13.51
C LEU A 176 7.04 14.30 -12.02
N ALA A 177 5.81 14.00 -11.67
CA ALA A 177 5.47 13.47 -10.35
C ALA A 177 5.04 12.00 -10.48
N VAL A 178 5.63 11.11 -9.67
CA VAL A 178 5.20 9.72 -9.57
C VAL A 178 4.75 9.43 -8.15
N LEU A 179 3.47 9.10 -8.01
CA LEU A 179 2.82 8.77 -6.75
C LEU A 179 2.61 7.25 -6.71
N ASP A 180 3.40 6.55 -5.92
CA ASP A 180 3.27 5.11 -5.72
C ASP A 180 2.37 4.82 -4.51
N GLU A 181 1.63 3.71 -4.54
CA GLU A 181 0.58 3.37 -3.57
C GLU A 181 -0.40 4.54 -3.33
N ALA A 182 -0.85 5.13 -4.42
CA ALA A 182 -1.59 6.39 -4.48
C ALA A 182 -2.86 6.44 -3.62
N CYS A 183 -3.48 5.29 -3.35
CA CYS A 183 -4.67 5.17 -2.51
C CYS A 183 -4.42 5.62 -1.06
N GLY A 184 -3.22 5.33 -0.52
CA GLY A 184 -2.83 5.71 0.84
C GLY A 184 -2.22 7.11 0.97
N ILE A 185 -2.08 7.88 -0.10
CA ILE A 185 -1.46 9.22 -0.04
C ILE A 185 -2.44 10.24 0.55
N PRO A 186 -2.06 11.00 1.59
CA PRO A 186 -2.88 12.03 2.19
C PRO A 186 -3.26 13.15 1.21
N LEU A 187 -4.45 13.74 1.38
CA LEU A 187 -4.96 14.81 0.50
C LEU A 187 -4.03 16.04 0.47
N SER A 188 -3.42 16.41 1.58
CA SER A 188 -2.46 17.51 1.66
C SER A 188 -1.29 17.33 0.68
N LEU A 189 -0.77 16.10 0.60
CA LEU A 189 0.32 15.77 -0.32
C LEU A 189 -0.14 15.78 -1.79
N TRP A 190 -1.34 15.30 -2.08
CA TRP A 190 -1.94 15.44 -3.40
C TRP A 190 -2.02 16.92 -3.83
N THR A 191 -2.49 17.77 -2.93
CA THR A 191 -2.59 19.23 -3.18
C THR A 191 -1.21 19.83 -3.47
N SER A 192 -0.20 19.48 -2.68
CA SER A 192 1.16 19.98 -2.83
C SER A 192 1.80 19.53 -4.16
N VAL A 193 1.62 18.27 -4.54
CA VAL A 193 2.13 17.73 -5.82
C VAL A 193 1.42 18.41 -7.00
N LEU A 194 0.09 18.53 -6.95
CA LEU A 194 -0.68 19.12 -8.04
C LEU A 194 -0.39 20.62 -8.21
N ALA A 195 0.00 21.32 -7.14
CA ALA A 195 0.45 22.71 -7.23
C ALA A 195 1.73 22.90 -8.06
N LEU A 196 2.56 21.86 -8.23
CA LEU A 196 3.74 21.88 -9.09
C LEU A 196 3.43 21.67 -10.58
N VAL A 197 2.24 21.15 -10.89
CA VAL A 197 1.82 20.81 -12.26
C VAL A 197 1.24 22.07 -12.94
N THR A 198 2.05 23.10 -13.10
CA THR A 198 1.61 24.43 -13.56
C THR A 198 1.72 24.63 -15.08
N ASN A 199 2.57 23.84 -15.76
CA ASN A 199 2.82 24.00 -17.20
C ASN A 199 2.31 22.79 -18.01
N GLU A 200 2.26 22.94 -19.34
CA GLU A 200 1.72 21.92 -20.25
C GLU A 200 2.64 20.68 -20.38
N ASN A 201 3.92 20.82 -20.07
CA ASN A 201 4.90 19.73 -20.14
C ASN A 201 4.97 18.91 -18.84
N ALA A 202 4.26 19.34 -17.81
CA ALA A 202 4.22 18.59 -16.55
C ALA A 202 3.41 17.30 -16.72
N ARG A 203 3.87 16.24 -16.08
CA ARG A 203 3.27 14.90 -16.07
C ARG A 203 3.07 14.39 -14.65
N VAL A 204 1.96 13.74 -14.41
CA VAL A 204 1.68 13.05 -13.15
C VAL A 204 1.31 11.61 -13.46
N LEU A 205 1.97 10.67 -12.80
CA LEU A 205 1.65 9.25 -12.82
C LEU A 205 1.28 8.81 -11.41
N ALA A 206 0.04 8.40 -11.20
CA ALA A 206 -0.44 7.84 -9.94
C ALA A 206 -0.67 6.34 -10.11
N LEU A 207 -0.01 5.54 -9.30
CA LEU A 207 -0.06 4.08 -9.31
C LEU A 207 -0.65 3.59 -7.98
N GLY A 208 -1.63 2.71 -7.99
CA GLY A 208 -2.17 2.19 -6.73
C GLY A 208 -3.15 1.03 -6.89
N ASN A 209 -3.31 0.28 -5.80
CA ASN A 209 -4.44 -0.61 -5.66
C ASN A 209 -5.65 0.20 -5.20
N PRO A 210 -6.86 -0.10 -5.69
CA PRO A 210 -8.08 0.63 -5.34
C PRO A 210 -8.67 0.16 -4.00
N ASP A 211 -7.89 0.31 -2.91
CA ASP A 211 -8.24 -0.23 -1.59
C ASP A 211 -9.31 0.61 -0.85
N ASP A 212 -9.28 1.94 -1.02
CA ASP A 212 -10.21 2.86 -0.34
C ASP A 212 -11.01 3.70 -1.33
N PRO A 213 -12.31 3.45 -1.51
CA PRO A 213 -13.19 4.21 -2.39
C PRO A 213 -13.46 5.65 -1.91
N ASN A 214 -13.08 6.03 -0.69
CA ASN A 214 -13.17 7.39 -0.16
C ASN A 214 -11.88 8.18 -0.39
N SER A 215 -10.79 7.56 -0.82
CA SER A 215 -9.50 8.19 -1.06
C SER A 215 -9.57 9.26 -2.16
N HIS A 216 -8.56 10.15 -2.20
CA HIS A 216 -8.41 11.07 -3.33
C HIS A 216 -8.13 10.32 -4.64
N PHE A 217 -7.41 9.20 -4.56
CA PHE A 217 -7.16 8.32 -5.71
C PHE A 217 -8.47 7.79 -6.32
N ALA A 218 -9.43 7.39 -5.49
CA ALA A 218 -10.76 7.00 -5.99
C ALA A 218 -11.49 8.15 -6.72
N LYS A 219 -11.33 9.39 -6.24
CA LYS A 219 -11.95 10.55 -6.89
C LYS A 219 -11.38 10.83 -8.28
N ILE A 220 -10.05 10.73 -8.44
CA ILE A 220 -9.40 10.94 -9.73
C ILE A 220 -9.63 9.80 -10.73
N CYS A 221 -9.94 8.59 -10.24
CA CYS A 221 -10.30 7.46 -11.09
C CYS A 221 -11.74 7.48 -11.59
N LYS A 222 -12.57 8.45 -11.17
CA LYS A 222 -13.95 8.58 -11.66
C LYS A 222 -14.01 9.17 -13.07
N PRO A 223 -14.97 8.76 -13.89
CA PRO A 223 -15.21 9.37 -15.19
C PRO A 223 -15.37 10.90 -15.09
N GLY A 224 -14.76 11.63 -16.01
CA GLY A 224 -14.83 13.10 -16.04
C GLY A 224 -13.88 13.82 -15.07
N SER A 225 -12.99 13.13 -14.39
CA SER A 225 -11.99 13.71 -13.49
C SER A 225 -10.88 14.50 -14.22
N GLY A 226 -10.72 14.32 -15.52
CA GLY A 226 -9.62 14.88 -16.31
C GLY A 226 -8.36 14.04 -16.31
N TRP A 227 -8.37 12.88 -15.66
CA TRP A 227 -7.29 11.90 -15.67
C TRP A 227 -7.51 10.82 -16.71
N ASN A 228 -6.43 10.39 -17.39
CA ASN A 228 -6.47 9.16 -18.16
C ASN A 228 -6.30 7.98 -17.19
N VAL A 229 -7.37 7.19 -17.04
CA VAL A 229 -7.44 6.09 -16.07
C VAL A 229 -7.23 4.77 -16.76
N ILE A 230 -6.21 4.02 -16.34
CA ILE A 230 -5.88 2.69 -16.83
C ILE A 230 -6.23 1.67 -15.75
N PRO A 231 -7.31 0.90 -15.94
CA PRO A 231 -7.63 -0.21 -15.06
C PRO A 231 -6.81 -1.45 -15.46
N ILE A 232 -6.37 -2.21 -14.45
CA ILE A 232 -5.67 -3.49 -14.66
C ILE A 232 -6.20 -4.51 -13.67
N SER A 233 -6.92 -5.52 -14.15
CA SER A 233 -7.30 -6.68 -13.37
C SER A 233 -6.24 -7.79 -13.49
N VAL A 234 -6.27 -8.75 -12.57
CA VAL A 234 -5.39 -9.92 -12.63
C VAL A 234 -5.62 -10.72 -13.93
N TRP A 235 -6.86 -10.72 -14.42
CA TRP A 235 -7.29 -11.48 -15.59
C TRP A 235 -6.70 -10.95 -16.90
N GLU A 236 -6.21 -9.72 -16.93
CA GLU A 236 -5.56 -9.09 -18.08
C GLU A 236 -4.04 -9.33 -18.11
N THR A 237 -3.46 -9.84 -17.01
CA THR A 237 -2.01 -10.07 -16.95
C THR A 237 -1.58 -11.28 -17.78
N PRO A 238 -0.34 -11.33 -18.27
CA PRO A 238 0.17 -12.42 -19.11
C PRO A 238 -0.04 -13.81 -18.53
N ASN A 239 0.13 -14.00 -17.22
CA ASN A 239 -0.04 -15.30 -16.56
C ASN A 239 -1.47 -15.84 -16.63
N PHE A 240 -2.46 -14.97 -16.85
CA PHE A 240 -3.88 -15.36 -16.95
C PHE A 240 -4.40 -15.35 -18.39
N THR A 241 -3.94 -14.43 -19.22
CA THR A 241 -4.32 -14.40 -20.64
C THR A 241 -3.60 -15.48 -21.46
N GLY A 242 -2.43 -15.93 -21.01
CA GLY A 242 -1.57 -16.82 -21.79
C GLY A 242 -0.81 -16.12 -22.91
N ASN A 243 -0.88 -14.78 -22.98
CA ASN A 243 -0.12 -14.00 -23.94
C ASN A 243 1.25 -13.64 -23.32
N TYR A 244 2.25 -14.42 -23.66
CA TYR A 244 3.62 -14.30 -23.14
C TYR A 244 4.55 -13.53 -24.08
N ASP A 245 4.03 -12.96 -25.16
CA ASP A 245 4.82 -12.23 -26.13
C ASP A 245 4.92 -10.75 -25.75
N CYS A 246 6.09 -10.19 -25.98
CA CYS A 246 6.34 -8.76 -25.82
C CYS A 246 5.44 -7.97 -26.77
N ALA A 247 4.71 -7.00 -26.25
CA ALA A 247 3.81 -6.15 -27.03
C ALA A 247 4.56 -5.25 -28.04
N VAL A 248 5.89 -5.11 -27.91
CA VAL A 248 6.73 -4.28 -28.77
C VAL A 248 7.33 -5.08 -29.93
N CYS A 249 8.02 -6.17 -29.63
CA CYS A 249 8.79 -6.93 -30.61
C CYS A 249 8.19 -8.30 -30.96
N GLY A 250 7.14 -8.74 -30.25
CA GLY A 250 6.52 -10.04 -30.49
C GLY A 250 7.33 -11.25 -30.04
N GLN A 251 8.46 -11.04 -29.36
CA GLN A 251 9.26 -12.12 -28.78
C GLN A 251 8.74 -12.54 -27.41
N TYR A 252 9.03 -13.75 -27.03
CA TYR A 252 8.74 -14.26 -25.67
C TYR A 252 9.41 -13.37 -24.62
N MET A 253 8.63 -12.93 -23.62
CA MET A 253 9.10 -11.98 -22.60
C MET A 253 10.14 -12.56 -21.62
N GLY A 254 10.25 -13.88 -21.53
CA GLY A 254 11.15 -14.57 -20.61
C GLY A 254 10.49 -14.97 -19.29
N ASP A 255 10.98 -16.08 -18.72
CA ASP A 255 10.46 -16.63 -17.47
C ASP A 255 10.62 -15.66 -16.32
N ASP A 256 11.74 -14.95 -16.22
CA ASP A 256 12.00 -13.97 -15.15
C ASP A 256 10.93 -12.86 -15.09
N VAL A 257 10.42 -12.40 -16.24
CA VAL A 257 9.35 -11.41 -16.31
C VAL A 257 8.04 -12.02 -15.82
N LEU A 258 7.70 -13.21 -16.31
CA LEU A 258 6.45 -13.90 -15.97
C LEU A 258 6.40 -14.30 -14.49
N GLU A 259 7.52 -14.76 -13.93
CA GLU A 259 7.65 -15.09 -12.50
C GLU A 259 7.55 -13.86 -11.60
N SER A 260 7.88 -12.67 -12.10
CA SER A 260 7.75 -11.40 -11.38
C SER A 260 6.31 -10.87 -11.32
N LEU A 261 5.43 -11.37 -12.19
CA LEU A 261 4.02 -10.99 -12.24
C LEU A 261 3.18 -11.89 -11.31
N VAL A 262 1.96 -11.41 -11.00
CA VAL A 262 1.02 -12.14 -10.16
C VAL A 262 0.81 -13.58 -10.65
N SER A 263 0.94 -14.55 -9.73
CA SER A 263 0.85 -15.96 -10.05
C SER A 263 -0.58 -16.51 -9.86
N LYS A 264 -0.90 -17.61 -10.57
CA LYS A 264 -2.17 -18.33 -10.40
C LYS A 264 -2.32 -18.92 -8.98
N ILE A 265 -1.18 -19.34 -8.38
CA ILE A 265 -1.18 -19.87 -7.01
C ILE A 265 -1.57 -18.77 -6.03
N TRP A 266 -1.03 -17.56 -6.17
CA TRP A 266 -1.38 -16.44 -5.31
C TRP A 266 -2.88 -16.09 -5.38
N VAL A 267 -3.47 -16.07 -6.59
CA VAL A 267 -4.91 -15.80 -6.77
C VAL A 267 -5.77 -16.90 -6.13
N GLU A 268 -5.36 -18.16 -6.27
CA GLU A 268 -6.09 -19.26 -5.62
C GLU A 268 -6.00 -19.17 -4.09
N THR A 269 -4.85 -18.80 -3.55
CA THR A 269 -4.68 -18.54 -2.11
C THR A 269 -5.57 -17.36 -1.67
N ALA A 270 -5.58 -16.26 -2.43
CA ALA A 270 -6.44 -15.11 -2.15
C ALA A 270 -7.93 -15.48 -2.18
N ARG A 271 -8.35 -16.34 -3.12
CA ARG A 271 -9.73 -16.86 -3.16
C ARG A 271 -10.11 -17.61 -1.88
N GLN A 272 -9.19 -18.42 -1.38
CA GLN A 272 -9.43 -19.22 -0.17
C GLN A 272 -9.39 -18.38 1.11
N GLU A 273 -8.50 -17.40 1.19
CA GLU A 273 -8.29 -16.58 2.39
C GLU A 273 -9.25 -15.40 2.48
N TRP A 274 -9.60 -14.76 1.37
CA TRP A 274 -10.44 -13.55 1.36
C TRP A 274 -11.87 -13.78 0.88
N GLY A 275 -12.08 -14.79 0.03
CA GLY A 275 -13.35 -15.05 -0.66
C GLY A 275 -13.56 -14.13 -1.86
N GLU A 276 -14.12 -14.68 -2.95
CA GLU A 276 -14.53 -13.89 -4.11
C GLU A 276 -15.60 -12.87 -3.75
N GLY A 277 -15.50 -11.65 -4.29
CA GLY A 277 -16.45 -10.58 -4.01
C GLY A 277 -16.29 -9.89 -2.67
N SER A 278 -15.26 -10.26 -1.86
CA SER A 278 -14.90 -9.45 -0.70
C SER A 278 -14.27 -8.12 -1.13
N PRO A 279 -14.32 -7.06 -0.30
CA PRO A 279 -13.67 -5.79 -0.63
C PRO A 279 -12.19 -5.92 -0.99
N THR A 280 -11.46 -6.78 -0.28
CA THR A 280 -10.05 -7.04 -0.54
C THR A 280 -9.84 -7.77 -1.88
N TRP A 281 -10.68 -8.76 -2.19
CA TRP A 281 -10.66 -9.43 -3.50
C TRP A 281 -10.89 -8.43 -4.64
N THR A 282 -11.95 -7.62 -4.52
CA THR A 282 -12.28 -6.62 -5.54
C THR A 282 -11.13 -5.65 -5.77
N ALA A 283 -10.47 -5.18 -4.70
CA ALA A 283 -9.34 -4.27 -4.82
C ALA A 283 -8.07 -4.96 -5.35
N LYS A 284 -7.67 -6.10 -4.77
CA LYS A 284 -6.35 -6.71 -5.01
C LYS A 284 -6.32 -7.67 -6.21
N VAL A 285 -7.46 -8.28 -6.58
CA VAL A 285 -7.55 -9.22 -7.70
C VAL A 285 -8.22 -8.57 -8.91
N GLU A 286 -9.37 -7.92 -8.72
CA GLU A 286 -10.11 -7.32 -9.83
C GLU A 286 -9.58 -5.93 -10.22
N GLY A 287 -8.83 -5.26 -9.33
CA GLY A 287 -8.29 -3.93 -9.59
C GLY A 287 -9.38 -2.84 -9.62
N GLU A 288 -10.48 -3.07 -8.92
CA GLU A 288 -11.63 -2.17 -8.83
C GLU A 288 -11.85 -1.67 -7.39
N PHE A 289 -12.40 -0.45 -7.27
CA PHE A 289 -12.79 0.04 -5.95
C PHE A 289 -13.97 -0.76 -5.43
N PRO A 290 -13.88 -1.30 -4.20
CA PRO A 290 -15.01 -2.01 -3.61
C PRO A 290 -16.17 -1.03 -3.34
N ASP A 291 -17.39 -1.51 -3.49
CA ASP A 291 -18.57 -0.79 -3.02
C ASP A 291 -18.55 -0.79 -1.50
N VAL A 292 -18.23 0.36 -0.91
CA VAL A 292 -18.37 0.56 0.53
C VAL A 292 -19.79 1.01 0.79
N SER A 293 -20.63 0.06 1.14
CA SER A 293 -21.88 0.38 1.83
C SER A 293 -21.55 0.66 3.30
N ASP A 294 -22.33 1.53 3.98
CA ASP A 294 -22.25 1.78 5.44
C ASP A 294 -22.50 0.49 6.27
N GLU A 295 -22.71 -0.64 5.60
CA GLU A 295 -22.94 -1.95 6.18
C GLU A 295 -21.67 -2.63 6.71
N TYR A 296 -20.47 -2.26 6.22
CA TYR A 296 -19.22 -2.84 6.74
C TYR A 296 -18.81 -2.19 8.05
N LEU A 297 -18.45 -3.03 9.03
CA LEU A 297 -18.14 -2.56 10.38
C LEU A 297 -16.84 -1.74 10.44
N ILE A 298 -15.81 -2.19 9.74
CA ILE A 298 -14.48 -1.58 9.73
C ILE A 298 -14.13 -1.20 8.29
N SER A 299 -13.94 0.10 8.05
CA SER A 299 -13.60 0.58 6.71
C SER A 299 -12.14 0.34 6.35
N PRO A 300 -11.80 0.21 5.06
CA PRO A 300 -10.41 0.13 4.59
C PRO A 300 -9.56 1.31 5.06
N ALA A 301 -10.12 2.52 5.10
CA ALA A 301 -9.43 3.72 5.59
C ALA A 301 -9.03 3.59 7.07
N LEU A 302 -9.88 2.97 7.90
CA LEU A 302 -9.58 2.74 9.30
C LEU A 302 -8.50 1.67 9.49
N ILE A 303 -8.47 0.64 8.65
CA ILE A 303 -7.38 -0.36 8.62
C ILE A 303 -6.06 0.32 8.25
N GLN A 304 -6.06 1.13 7.18
CA GLN A 304 -4.89 1.89 6.75
C GLN A 304 -4.38 2.82 7.86
N PHE A 305 -5.27 3.51 8.55
CA PHE A 305 -4.91 4.34 9.70
C PHE A 305 -4.19 3.55 10.80
N CYS A 306 -4.60 2.31 11.07
CA CYS A 306 -3.94 1.44 12.05
C CYS A 306 -2.59 0.88 11.58
N TRP A 307 -2.36 0.74 10.27
CA TRP A 307 -1.05 0.37 9.71
C TRP A 307 -0.01 1.48 9.85
N GLU A 308 -0.44 2.72 9.89
CA GLU A 308 0.43 3.89 10.03
C GLU A 308 0.76 4.22 11.50
N ARG A 309 0.21 3.47 12.45
CA ARG A 309 0.53 3.62 13.87
C ARG A 309 1.90 3.02 14.18
N ASP A 310 2.60 3.66 15.12
CA ASP A 310 3.87 3.17 15.67
C ASP A 310 3.76 3.25 17.20
N LEU A 311 3.07 2.28 17.77
CA LEU A 311 2.89 2.20 19.21
C LEU A 311 4.07 1.48 19.86
N PRO A 312 4.49 1.83 21.09
CA PRO A 312 5.71 1.30 21.72
C PRO A 312 5.63 -0.19 22.08
N GLY A 313 4.45 -0.81 22.07
CA GLY A 313 4.26 -2.23 22.31
C GLY A 313 4.83 -2.72 23.64
N LEU A 314 4.50 -2.04 24.73
CA LEU A 314 5.06 -2.31 26.06
C LEU A 314 4.48 -3.57 26.73
N GLY A 315 5.21 -4.09 27.74
CA GLY A 315 4.75 -5.20 28.58
C GLY A 315 4.76 -6.57 27.92
N ILE A 316 4.29 -7.57 28.65
CA ILE A 316 4.21 -8.97 28.21
C ILE A 316 3.05 -9.21 27.22
N GLY A 317 2.07 -8.32 27.23
CA GLY A 317 0.90 -8.38 26.35
C GLY A 317 -0.15 -9.40 26.79
N ARG A 318 -1.09 -9.64 25.87
CA ARG A 318 -2.21 -10.59 25.99
C ARG A 318 -2.31 -11.39 24.71
N TYR A 319 -2.92 -12.56 24.78
CA TYR A 319 -3.19 -13.38 23.62
C TYR A 319 -4.70 -13.50 23.35
N GLY A 320 -5.07 -13.47 22.09
CA GLY A 320 -6.39 -13.87 21.62
C GLY A 320 -6.25 -15.10 20.73
N VAL A 321 -7.16 -16.04 20.90
CA VAL A 321 -7.08 -17.37 20.28
C VAL A 321 -8.43 -17.77 19.71
N ASP A 322 -8.45 -18.13 18.43
CA ASP A 322 -9.57 -18.81 17.77
C ASP A 322 -9.10 -20.21 17.33
N ILE A 323 -9.90 -21.23 17.61
CA ILE A 323 -9.52 -22.64 17.40
C ILE A 323 -10.43 -23.31 16.39
N ALA A 324 -9.83 -23.74 15.28
CA ALA A 324 -10.44 -24.65 14.31
C ALA A 324 -9.96 -26.09 14.49
N ARG A 325 -10.82 -27.06 14.18
CA ARG A 325 -10.48 -28.49 14.32
C ARG A 325 -10.11 -29.14 13.00
N TYR A 326 -11.03 -29.16 12.06
CA TYR A 326 -10.89 -29.81 10.76
C TYR A 326 -11.55 -28.91 9.69
N GLY A 327 -11.00 -28.94 8.47
CA GLY A 327 -11.53 -28.18 7.35
C GLY A 327 -10.51 -27.18 6.80
N VAL A 328 -11.00 -26.14 6.18
CA VAL A 328 -10.21 -25.03 5.62
C VAL A 328 -9.90 -23.94 6.64
N ASP A 329 -10.66 -23.91 7.77
CA ASP A 329 -10.48 -22.91 8.83
C ASP A 329 -9.15 -23.09 9.57
N HIS A 330 -8.56 -22.03 10.04
CA HIS A 330 -7.28 -22.01 10.75
C HIS A 330 -7.46 -21.76 12.24
N SER A 331 -6.67 -22.45 13.06
CA SER A 331 -6.45 -22.04 14.45
C SER A 331 -5.40 -20.94 14.45
N VAL A 332 -5.67 -19.86 15.17
CA VAL A 332 -4.88 -18.62 15.09
C VAL A 332 -4.63 -18.06 16.49
N ILE A 333 -3.42 -17.58 16.73
CA ILE A 333 -3.03 -16.83 17.92
C ILE A 333 -2.53 -15.45 17.50
N TYR A 334 -3.11 -14.41 18.09
CA TYR A 334 -2.58 -13.05 18.04
C TYR A 334 -2.10 -12.60 19.40
N ARG A 335 -1.03 -11.81 19.41
CA ARG A 335 -0.51 -11.15 20.61
C ARG A 335 -0.76 -9.65 20.51
N ASN A 336 -1.31 -9.08 21.56
CA ASN A 336 -1.49 -7.66 21.75
C ASN A 336 -0.54 -7.18 22.85
N ARG A 337 0.36 -6.24 22.54
CA ARG A 337 1.25 -5.57 23.48
C ARG A 337 0.90 -4.09 23.50
N ASP A 338 0.00 -3.72 24.40
CA ASP A 338 -0.44 -2.33 24.58
C ASP A 338 -0.86 -1.66 23.26
N GLY A 339 -1.77 -2.34 22.53
CA GLY A 339 -2.30 -1.89 21.24
C GLY A 339 -1.54 -2.42 20.02
N VAL A 340 -0.30 -2.86 20.14
CA VAL A 340 0.46 -3.49 19.05
C VAL A 340 0.03 -4.94 18.89
N ILE A 341 -0.71 -5.22 17.81
CA ILE A 341 -1.31 -6.53 17.52
C ILE A 341 -0.53 -7.20 16.40
N ARG A 342 0.00 -8.40 16.68
CA ARG A 342 0.80 -9.16 15.71
C ARG A 342 0.40 -10.63 15.74
N LEU A 343 0.38 -11.26 14.56
CA LEU A 343 0.21 -12.71 14.42
C LEU A 343 1.35 -13.43 15.15
N THR A 344 1.00 -14.37 15.99
CA THR A 344 1.98 -15.18 16.73
C THR A 344 2.19 -16.53 16.05
N GLU A 345 1.09 -17.25 15.78
CA GLU A 345 1.14 -18.54 15.09
C GLU A 345 -0.20 -18.83 14.41
N ARG A 346 -0.14 -19.55 13.29
CA ARG A 346 -1.28 -20.09 12.56
C ARG A 346 -1.05 -21.58 12.29
N TRP A 347 -2.06 -22.41 12.49
CA TRP A 347 -2.00 -23.83 12.14
C TRP A 347 -3.38 -24.37 11.75
N SER A 348 -3.40 -25.51 11.07
CA SER A 348 -4.61 -26.23 10.65
C SER A 348 -4.50 -27.72 10.97
N LYS A 349 -5.63 -28.43 10.93
CA LYS A 349 -5.71 -29.89 11.03
C LYS A 349 -5.05 -30.49 12.29
N ALA A 350 -5.04 -29.76 13.40
CA ALA A 350 -4.56 -30.23 14.68
C ALA A 350 -5.72 -30.65 15.60
N ASP A 351 -5.48 -31.68 16.41
CA ASP A 351 -6.41 -32.03 17.47
C ASP A 351 -6.36 -31.03 18.64
N THR A 352 -7.31 -31.15 19.57
CA THR A 352 -7.42 -30.26 20.74
C THR A 352 -6.21 -30.32 21.67
N MET A 353 -5.57 -31.49 21.82
CA MET A 353 -4.41 -31.64 22.69
C MET A 353 -3.17 -30.99 22.07
N THR A 354 -2.96 -31.18 20.78
CA THR A 354 -1.91 -30.52 20.02
C THR A 354 -2.08 -29.00 20.06
N SER A 355 -3.29 -28.50 19.84
CA SER A 355 -3.59 -27.07 19.91
C SER A 355 -3.37 -26.50 21.32
N ALA A 356 -3.80 -27.22 22.36
CA ALA A 356 -3.52 -26.84 23.75
C ALA A 356 -2.01 -26.81 24.06
N GLY A 357 -1.25 -27.76 23.50
CA GLY A 357 0.21 -27.83 23.64
C GLY A 357 0.90 -26.60 23.02
N LYS A 358 0.50 -26.20 21.81
CA LYS A 358 1.02 -25.00 21.13
C LYS A 358 0.75 -23.71 21.92
N ILE A 359 -0.49 -23.49 22.34
CA ILE A 359 -0.87 -22.32 23.12
C ILE A 359 -0.09 -22.29 24.46
N ARG A 360 0.02 -23.44 25.13
CA ARG A 360 0.81 -23.54 26.36
C ARG A 360 2.26 -23.08 26.14
N LEU A 361 2.92 -23.52 25.07
CA LEU A 361 4.29 -23.11 24.77
C LEU A 361 4.42 -21.60 24.70
N TRP A 362 3.51 -20.92 24.02
CA TRP A 362 3.49 -19.47 23.94
C TRP A 362 3.24 -18.81 25.29
N LEU A 363 2.26 -19.28 26.07
CA LEU A 363 1.95 -18.71 27.37
C LEU A 363 3.09 -18.91 28.40
N THR A 364 3.86 -19.99 28.30
CA THR A 364 4.96 -20.30 29.23
C THR A 364 6.33 -19.80 28.75
N SER A 365 6.46 -19.30 27.52
CA SER A 365 7.72 -18.78 26.97
C SER A 365 8.25 -17.51 27.67
N HIS A 366 7.45 -16.89 28.55
CA HIS A 366 7.76 -15.64 29.27
C HIS A 366 8.25 -15.88 30.70
N GLY A 367 8.72 -17.08 31.03
CA GLY A 367 9.19 -17.45 32.36
C GLY A 367 8.05 -17.46 33.39
N ASN A 368 8.30 -16.85 34.57
CA ASN A 368 7.30 -16.79 35.65
C ASN A 368 6.13 -15.84 35.40
N ASN A 369 6.15 -15.08 34.30
CA ASN A 369 5.18 -14.05 33.99
C ASN A 369 4.26 -14.52 32.87
N THR A 370 3.27 -15.37 33.19
CA THR A 370 2.35 -15.94 32.22
C THR A 370 1.33 -14.89 31.72
N PRO A 371 1.37 -14.48 30.45
CA PRO A 371 0.41 -13.53 29.90
C PRO A 371 -1.00 -14.12 29.89
N PRO A 372 -2.06 -13.30 30.05
CA PRO A 372 -3.44 -13.76 29.91
C PRO A 372 -3.75 -14.08 28.46
N ALA A 373 -4.62 -15.10 28.24
CA ALA A 373 -5.16 -15.42 26.93
C ALA A 373 -6.69 -15.51 26.97
N THR A 374 -7.35 -14.95 25.97
CA THR A 374 -8.80 -15.11 25.74
C THR A 374 -9.02 -16.10 24.60
N ILE A 375 -9.84 -17.11 24.84
CA ILE A 375 -10.04 -18.24 23.91
C ILE A 375 -11.52 -18.28 23.51
N ASP A 376 -11.82 -18.31 22.21
CA ASP A 376 -13.18 -18.63 21.76
C ASP A 376 -13.49 -20.09 22.11
N ILE A 377 -14.52 -20.27 22.94
CA ILE A 377 -14.97 -21.59 23.40
C ILE A 377 -16.13 -22.16 22.58
N ILE A 378 -16.52 -21.53 21.49
CA ILE A 378 -17.55 -22.07 20.61
C ILE A 378 -16.97 -23.30 19.89
N GLY A 379 -17.67 -24.44 19.98
CA GLY A 379 -17.23 -25.69 19.35
C GLY A 379 -15.99 -26.28 20.00
N VAL A 380 -14.91 -26.40 19.25
CA VAL A 380 -13.68 -27.13 19.67
C VAL A 380 -12.85 -26.39 20.71
N GLY A 381 -12.95 -25.07 20.74
CA GLY A 381 -12.20 -24.24 21.68
C GLY A 381 -12.49 -24.54 23.15
N ALA A 382 -13.67 -25.04 23.47
CA ALA A 382 -14.01 -25.45 24.83
C ALA A 382 -13.06 -26.51 25.39
N GLY A 383 -12.75 -27.56 24.62
CA GLY A 383 -11.83 -28.62 25.07
C GLY A 383 -10.39 -28.13 25.22
N VAL A 384 -9.96 -27.18 24.38
CA VAL A 384 -8.64 -26.54 24.51
C VAL A 384 -8.60 -25.66 25.76
N TYR A 385 -9.62 -24.86 26.00
CA TYR A 385 -9.74 -24.01 27.19
C TYR A 385 -9.70 -24.85 28.46
N ASP A 386 -10.51 -25.92 28.56
CA ASP A 386 -10.56 -26.81 29.74
C ASP A 386 -9.18 -27.40 30.01
N ARG A 387 -8.48 -27.87 28.99
CA ARG A 387 -7.13 -28.44 29.11
C ARG A 387 -6.10 -27.44 29.62
N LEU A 388 -6.13 -26.19 29.13
CA LEU A 388 -5.22 -25.13 29.58
C LEU A 388 -5.53 -24.69 31.02
N ARG A 389 -6.80 -24.66 31.40
CA ARG A 389 -7.25 -24.36 32.75
C ARG A 389 -6.83 -25.43 33.76
N GLU A 390 -6.96 -26.72 33.42
CA GLU A 390 -6.41 -27.83 34.21
C GLU A 390 -4.92 -27.64 34.51
N GLN A 391 -4.17 -27.11 33.55
CA GLN A 391 -2.75 -26.80 33.67
C GLN A 391 -2.46 -25.51 34.42
N ARG A 392 -3.49 -24.86 35.02
CA ARG A 392 -3.43 -23.63 35.79
C ARG A 392 -2.86 -22.44 35.02
N LEU A 393 -3.06 -22.39 33.70
CA LEU A 393 -2.68 -21.25 32.87
C LEU A 393 -3.71 -20.13 33.00
N ASN A 394 -3.25 -18.90 32.78
CA ASN A 394 -4.10 -17.70 32.86
C ASN A 394 -4.94 -17.56 31.57
N VAL A 395 -6.03 -18.30 31.49
CA VAL A 395 -6.93 -18.33 30.33
C VAL A 395 -8.34 -17.94 30.71
N ALA A 396 -9.00 -17.15 29.86
CA ALA A 396 -10.38 -16.73 29.97
C ALA A 396 -11.20 -17.24 28.79
N PRO A 397 -12.44 -17.70 29.02
CA PRO A 397 -13.33 -18.13 27.93
C PRO A 397 -14.00 -16.93 27.29
N HIS A 398 -14.21 -16.97 25.98
CA HIS A 398 -15.10 -16.09 25.24
C HIS A 398 -16.16 -16.92 24.54
N GLN A 399 -17.41 -16.47 24.63
CA GLN A 399 -18.54 -17.06 23.89
C GLN A 399 -19.35 -15.95 23.26
N GLY A 400 -19.18 -15.76 21.96
CA GLY A 400 -19.78 -14.65 21.21
C GLY A 400 -21.30 -14.60 21.24
N SER A 401 -21.99 -15.75 21.42
CA SER A 401 -23.44 -15.86 21.51
C SER A 401 -24.03 -15.43 22.86
N GLN A 402 -23.22 -15.24 23.91
CA GLN A 402 -23.69 -14.78 25.23
C GLN A 402 -24.23 -13.35 25.14
N ALA A 403 -25.01 -12.97 26.18
CA ALA A 403 -25.47 -11.60 26.32
C ALA A 403 -24.30 -10.62 26.39
N ALA A 404 -24.47 -9.47 25.75
CA ALA A 404 -23.49 -8.37 25.85
C ALA A 404 -23.46 -7.83 27.29
N ALA A 405 -22.31 -7.21 27.67
CA ALA A 405 -22.28 -6.48 28.95
C ALA A 405 -23.16 -5.23 28.91
N ASN A 406 -23.33 -4.62 27.72
CA ASN A 406 -24.31 -3.57 27.48
C ASN A 406 -25.44 -4.08 26.55
N PRO A 407 -26.44 -4.80 27.08
CA PRO A 407 -27.52 -5.40 26.28
C PRO A 407 -28.49 -4.36 25.73
N ALA A 408 -28.45 -3.11 26.19
CA ALA A 408 -29.21 -2.02 25.59
C ALA A 408 -28.65 -1.55 24.27
N LYS A 409 -27.31 -1.59 24.09
CA LYS A 409 -26.63 -1.15 22.87
C LYS A 409 -26.34 -2.31 21.90
N PHE A 410 -26.05 -3.51 22.42
CA PHE A 410 -25.59 -4.64 21.62
C PHE A 410 -26.48 -5.88 21.74
N LYS A 411 -26.66 -6.58 20.63
CA LYS A 411 -27.46 -7.80 20.58
C LYS A 411 -26.82 -8.96 21.36
N ASN A 412 -25.52 -9.12 21.27
CA ASN A 412 -24.74 -10.18 21.89
C ASN A 412 -23.28 -9.76 22.14
N ARG A 413 -22.52 -10.64 22.79
CA ARG A 413 -21.10 -10.37 23.15
C ARG A 413 -20.21 -10.24 21.93
N ARG A 414 -20.45 -10.98 20.83
CA ARG A 414 -19.73 -10.81 19.57
C ARG A 414 -19.85 -9.37 19.05
N SER A 415 -21.07 -8.88 18.96
CA SER A 415 -21.33 -7.51 18.47
C SER A 415 -20.64 -6.45 19.35
N GLU A 416 -20.63 -6.65 20.66
CA GLU A 416 -19.99 -5.74 21.59
C GLU A 416 -18.46 -5.71 21.44
N VAL A 417 -17.78 -6.88 21.36
CA VAL A 417 -16.30 -6.91 21.27
C VAL A 417 -15.81 -6.43 19.91
N TRP A 418 -16.51 -6.74 18.82
CA TRP A 418 -16.20 -6.24 17.50
C TRP A 418 -16.37 -4.73 17.39
N TRP A 419 -17.43 -4.20 17.94
CA TRP A 419 -17.69 -2.75 17.98
C TRP A 419 -16.66 -2.01 18.84
N THR A 420 -16.34 -2.53 20.01
CA THR A 420 -15.32 -1.96 20.89
C THR A 420 -13.96 -1.96 20.22
N PHE A 421 -13.62 -3.00 19.46
CA PHE A 421 -12.39 -3.04 18.70
C PHE A 421 -12.32 -1.91 17.64
N ARG A 422 -13.40 -1.70 16.91
CA ARG A 422 -13.54 -0.56 15.99
C ARG A 422 -13.31 0.78 16.74
N GLU A 423 -13.95 0.98 17.89
CA GLU A 423 -13.79 2.20 18.69
C GLU A 423 -12.33 2.40 19.12
N LEU A 424 -11.59 1.32 19.46
CA LEU A 424 -10.15 1.38 19.77
C LEU A 424 -9.32 1.75 18.54
N MET A 425 -9.66 1.24 17.35
CA MET A 425 -9.02 1.62 16.11
C MET A 425 -9.22 3.11 15.80
N GLU A 426 -10.46 3.60 15.90
CA GLU A 426 -10.82 5.02 15.70
C GLU A 426 -10.09 5.95 16.68
N ALA A 427 -9.87 5.49 17.90
CA ALA A 427 -9.11 6.22 18.92
C ALA A 427 -7.58 6.20 18.68
N GLY A 428 -7.08 5.50 17.66
CA GLY A 428 -5.65 5.35 17.37
C GLY A 428 -4.88 4.51 18.39
N LEU A 429 -5.57 3.65 19.13
CA LEU A 429 -5.02 2.78 20.16
C LEU A 429 -4.64 1.39 19.64
N ILE A 430 -4.74 1.17 18.33
CA ILE A 430 -4.42 -0.10 17.67
C ILE A 430 -3.38 0.16 16.59
N ASP A 431 -2.36 -0.68 16.60
CA ASP A 431 -1.28 -0.77 15.61
C ASP A 431 -1.31 -2.18 15.01
N LEU A 432 -1.59 -2.27 13.71
CA LEU A 432 -1.68 -3.53 12.96
C LEU A 432 -0.43 -3.71 12.08
N ASP A 433 -0.13 -4.96 11.73
CA ASP A 433 0.93 -5.25 10.77
C ASP A 433 0.45 -4.96 9.34
N PRO A 434 1.08 -4.06 8.59
CA PRO A 434 0.70 -3.79 7.20
C PRO A 434 0.93 -4.99 6.26
N HIS A 435 1.70 -6.00 6.68
CA HIS A 435 1.92 -7.21 5.91
C HIS A 435 0.91 -8.34 6.23
N ASP A 436 0.04 -8.14 7.22
CA ASP A 436 -1.02 -9.11 7.55
C ASP A 436 -2.30 -8.81 6.74
N GLU A 437 -2.21 -9.09 5.44
CA GLU A 437 -3.32 -8.87 4.51
C GLU A 437 -4.55 -9.74 4.84
N THR A 438 -4.33 -10.92 5.44
CA THR A 438 -5.42 -11.81 5.85
C THR A 438 -6.24 -11.18 6.97
N LEU A 439 -5.58 -10.64 8.00
CA LEU A 439 -6.27 -9.92 9.07
C LEU A 439 -7.05 -8.72 8.52
N ALA A 440 -6.41 -7.93 7.66
CA ALA A 440 -7.04 -6.75 7.06
C ALA A 440 -8.30 -7.12 6.24
N ALA A 441 -8.20 -8.17 5.41
CA ALA A 441 -9.30 -8.66 4.60
C ALA A 441 -10.48 -9.12 5.47
N GLN A 442 -10.20 -9.86 6.53
CA GLN A 442 -11.23 -10.36 7.44
C GLN A 442 -11.88 -9.24 8.24
N LEU A 443 -11.10 -8.26 8.75
CA LEU A 443 -11.65 -7.08 9.43
C LEU A 443 -12.57 -6.26 8.52
N GLY A 444 -12.16 -6.03 7.26
CA GLY A 444 -12.91 -5.24 6.29
C GLY A 444 -14.10 -5.95 5.66
N SER A 445 -14.28 -7.27 5.87
CA SER A 445 -15.35 -8.06 5.25
C SER A 445 -16.60 -8.23 6.10
N VAL A 446 -16.51 -7.93 7.39
CA VAL A 446 -17.60 -8.15 8.36
C VAL A 446 -18.62 -7.02 8.32
N LYS A 447 -19.90 -7.38 8.18
CA LYS A 447 -21.03 -6.45 8.14
C LYS A 447 -21.65 -6.27 9.52
N TRP A 448 -22.34 -5.15 9.68
CA TRP A 448 -23.16 -4.86 10.87
C TRP A 448 -24.51 -4.29 10.46
N ASN A 449 -25.46 -4.36 11.39
CA ASN A 449 -26.79 -3.80 11.21
C ASN A 449 -27.38 -3.45 12.58
N VAL A 450 -28.57 -2.87 12.58
CA VAL A 450 -29.36 -2.59 13.78
C VAL A 450 -30.56 -3.49 13.78
N ASP A 451 -30.80 -4.21 14.89
CA ASP A 451 -31.97 -5.08 15.02
C ASP A 451 -33.26 -4.27 15.30
N SER A 452 -34.41 -4.95 15.30
CA SER A 452 -35.74 -4.32 15.53
C SER A 452 -35.86 -3.62 16.89
N ALA A 453 -34.97 -3.90 17.84
CA ALA A 453 -34.92 -3.25 19.16
C ALA A 453 -33.90 -2.08 19.18
N GLY A 454 -33.33 -1.69 18.06
CA GLY A 454 -32.31 -0.61 17.95
C GLY A 454 -30.93 -1.01 18.43
N ARG A 455 -30.64 -2.31 18.61
CA ARG A 455 -29.35 -2.79 19.09
C ARG A 455 -28.42 -3.14 17.95
N ILE A 456 -27.13 -2.81 18.08
CA ILE A 456 -26.09 -3.15 17.14
C ILE A 456 -25.92 -4.67 17.07
N TYR A 457 -25.93 -5.19 15.85
CA TYR A 457 -25.73 -6.58 15.52
C TYR A 457 -24.61 -6.71 14.48
N VAL A 458 -23.57 -7.46 14.80
CA VAL A 458 -22.50 -7.84 13.89
C VAL A 458 -22.81 -9.22 13.34
N GLU A 459 -22.70 -9.40 12.03
CA GLU A 459 -23.04 -10.65 11.35
C GLU A 459 -22.32 -11.87 11.95
N THR A 460 -22.96 -13.02 11.86
CA THR A 460 -22.42 -14.29 12.36
C THR A 460 -21.44 -14.91 11.36
N LYS A 461 -20.66 -15.92 11.81
CA LYS A 461 -19.85 -16.75 10.91
C LYS A 461 -20.71 -17.49 9.87
N GLU A 462 -21.94 -17.83 10.22
CA GLU A 462 -22.93 -18.44 9.35
C GLU A 462 -23.37 -17.47 8.24
N ASP A 463 -23.73 -16.24 8.59
CA ASP A 463 -24.10 -15.19 7.61
C ASP A 463 -22.96 -14.94 6.62
N MET A 464 -21.71 -14.90 7.10
CA MET A 464 -20.53 -14.76 6.23
C MET A 464 -20.38 -15.93 5.26
N ARG A 465 -20.57 -17.17 5.73
CA ARG A 465 -20.51 -18.37 4.88
C ARG A 465 -21.60 -18.38 3.81
N GLU A 466 -22.82 -17.91 4.13
CA GLU A 466 -23.90 -17.75 3.15
C GLU A 466 -23.55 -16.75 2.04
N ARG A 467 -22.69 -15.76 2.33
CA ARG A 467 -22.10 -14.85 1.35
C ARG A 467 -20.87 -15.42 0.62
N GLY A 468 -20.49 -16.68 0.87
CA GLY A 468 -19.32 -17.32 0.28
C GLY A 468 -17.99 -16.89 0.89
N LEU A 469 -17.99 -16.22 2.04
CA LEU A 469 -16.78 -15.78 2.72
C LEU A 469 -16.26 -16.83 3.72
N PRO A 470 -14.93 -16.92 3.90
CA PRO A 470 -14.35 -17.76 4.94
C PRO A 470 -14.66 -17.25 6.34
N SER A 471 -14.46 -18.09 7.36
CA SER A 471 -14.54 -17.71 8.76
C SER A 471 -13.50 -16.61 9.09
N PRO A 472 -13.84 -15.55 9.85
CA PRO A 472 -12.91 -14.48 10.18
C PRO A 472 -12.01 -14.82 11.37
N ASP A 473 -11.36 -16.00 11.34
CA ASP A 473 -10.59 -16.56 12.47
C ASP A 473 -9.43 -15.65 12.90
N HIS A 474 -8.73 -15.00 11.94
CA HIS A 474 -7.68 -14.03 12.22
C HIS A 474 -8.24 -12.78 12.93
N ALA A 475 -9.34 -12.24 12.43
CA ALA A 475 -9.97 -11.07 13.02
C ALA A 475 -10.54 -11.40 14.42
N ASP A 476 -11.22 -12.53 14.59
CA ASP A 476 -11.75 -12.95 15.88
C ASP A 476 -10.59 -13.13 16.90
N ALA A 477 -9.49 -13.78 16.56
CA ALA A 477 -8.34 -13.94 17.44
C ALA A 477 -7.66 -12.58 17.77
N ALA A 478 -7.49 -11.70 16.80
CA ALA A 478 -6.93 -10.36 17.02
C ALA A 478 -7.80 -9.54 17.98
N ILE A 479 -9.13 -9.53 17.78
CA ILE A 479 -10.09 -8.86 18.64
C ILE A 479 -10.08 -9.45 20.06
N LEU A 480 -10.02 -10.77 20.19
CA LEU A 480 -9.96 -11.43 21.50
C LEU A 480 -8.69 -11.08 22.29
N SER A 481 -7.61 -10.68 21.61
CA SER A 481 -6.40 -10.19 22.28
C SER A 481 -6.59 -8.84 23.00
N THR A 482 -7.64 -8.11 22.67
CA THR A 482 -7.99 -6.83 23.31
C THR A 482 -8.94 -7.00 24.50
N VAL A 483 -9.65 -8.15 24.60
CA VAL A 483 -10.64 -8.40 25.64
C VAL A 483 -9.96 -8.63 26.98
N SER A 484 -10.28 -7.80 27.98
CA SER A 484 -9.74 -7.95 29.35
C SER A 484 -10.43 -9.08 30.10
N ALA A 485 -9.65 -9.97 30.73
CA ALA A 485 -10.20 -11.01 31.63
C ALA A 485 -10.97 -10.43 32.82
N VAL A 486 -10.68 -9.19 33.20
CA VAL A 486 -11.35 -8.47 34.31
C VAL A 486 -12.83 -8.18 33.97
N SER A 487 -13.19 -7.95 32.71
CA SER A 487 -14.57 -7.71 32.30
C SER A 487 -15.49 -8.91 32.51
N VAL A 488 -14.97 -10.11 32.71
CA VAL A 488 -15.72 -11.34 32.99
C VAL A 488 -16.01 -11.52 34.48
N LEU A 489 -15.17 -10.94 35.33
CA LEU A 489 -15.35 -11.00 36.81
C LEU A 489 -16.28 -9.90 37.34
N ASP A 490 -16.34 -8.74 36.68
CA ASP A 490 -17.23 -7.62 37.08
C ASP A 490 -18.73 -7.91 36.87
N MET A 491 -19.11 -8.95 36.12
CA MET A 491 -20.51 -9.35 35.93
C MET A 491 -21.12 -10.07 37.15
N ARG A 492 -20.35 -10.27 38.24
CA ARG A 492 -20.88 -10.85 39.51
C ARG A 492 -21.06 -9.83 40.64
N GLY A 493 -21.24 -8.58 40.30
CA GLY A 493 -21.74 -7.58 41.26
C GLY A 493 -20.67 -6.90 42.10
N VAL A 494 -19.80 -6.10 41.47
CA VAL A 494 -19.23 -4.92 42.13
C VAL A 494 -19.19 -3.81 41.07
N SER A 495 -20.03 -2.80 41.28
CA SER A 495 -19.95 -1.52 40.60
C SER A 495 -18.65 -0.85 41.04
N SER A 496 -17.67 -0.82 40.14
CA SER A 496 -16.59 0.18 40.24
C SER A 496 -16.19 0.61 38.86
N THR A 497 -16.61 1.79 38.53
CA THR A 497 -16.07 2.66 37.50
C THR A 497 -14.58 2.89 37.78
N ALA A 498 -13.72 2.01 37.27
CA ALA A 498 -12.31 2.31 37.10
C ALA A 498 -12.12 2.79 35.66
N THR A 499 -12.15 4.07 35.51
CA THR A 499 -11.90 4.85 34.31
C THR A 499 -10.48 4.54 33.79
N LEU A 500 -10.37 3.86 32.65
CA LEU A 500 -9.13 3.68 31.88
C LEU A 500 -8.66 5.00 31.20
N THR A 501 -9.20 6.14 31.62
CA THR A 501 -8.92 7.47 31.03
C THR A 501 -8.04 8.36 31.88
N GLY A 502 -7.46 7.88 32.99
CA GLY A 502 -6.76 8.74 33.97
C GLY A 502 -5.29 9.04 33.73
N ASP A 503 -4.52 8.16 33.10
CA ASP A 503 -3.05 8.25 33.16
C ASP A 503 -2.33 8.59 31.84
N LEU A 504 -3.02 8.71 30.71
CA LEU A 504 -2.40 9.03 29.42
C LEU A 504 -2.55 10.50 28.99
N LEU A 505 -3.36 11.30 29.68
CA LEU A 505 -3.57 12.72 29.34
C LEU A 505 -2.75 13.72 30.17
N THR A 506 -1.96 13.29 31.16
CA THR A 506 -1.20 14.20 32.03
C THR A 506 0.30 14.25 31.76
N LYS A 507 0.80 13.70 30.66
CA LYS A 507 2.22 13.84 30.25
C LYS A 507 2.37 14.50 28.88
N LYS A 508 1.74 15.64 28.65
CA LYS A 508 2.16 16.65 27.67
C LYS A 508 1.76 18.02 28.19
N MET A 509 2.60 18.59 29.03
CA MET A 509 2.96 20.00 29.10
C MET A 509 4.48 20.07 29.16
#